data_76bf7fb80bf5190c810acfe15d91b21e
#
_entry.id   76bf7fb80bf5190c810acfe15d91b21e
#
_cell.length_a   1.000
_cell.length_b   1.000
_cell.length_c   1.000
_cell.angle_alpha   90.00
_cell.angle_beta   90.00
_cell.angle_gamma   90.00
#
_symmetry.space_group_name_H-M   'P 1'
#
loop_
_entity.id
_entity.type
_entity.pdbx_description
1 polymer ?
#
loop_
_entity_poly.entity_id
_entity_poly.type
_entity_poly.pdbx_seq_one_letter_code
_entity_poly.pdbx_strand_id
1 'polypeptide(L)'
;MMSHAYRRVPYYRETLDRLGLRPSDFHAAEDLARLPILERHDIQKDPERFLAAGSRLDKCLCLVSSGSSGAPIKFFHGKKAALLTAAHNERYRSVIAGLIGKRRGYRETIIMIPESSSVKHRRFWLGSTLFLKRFLPPKQILSVFDPPEKNIPLITSYRPDVVLSFGSYLEALFARMESWTGPYALPKVAAYGADGLSEQARRLIQDRFGVEVASSYAAVEVQRIGFECERHSGIHINEDIYPLRIVDAEGRTLPTGENGEVVVSNLVNRTMVVLNYRLGDTAALLPAACPCGRSLALMSFPLGRRGGWLRLPDGGIIHGQIINHLLREEESVYQFQVVQSSPERFGVSLVARENANRADLEARIISKFKTAFGESTRIDVSFVFSIPREASGKIRPVVSLVPRGEANTEN
;
A
#
# COMPACT_ATOMS: atom_id res chain seq x y z
N MET A 1 -24.64 8.25 -1.23
CA MET A 1 -23.96 7.75 -2.46
C MET A 1 -24.90 6.95 -3.33
N MET A 2 -25.65 5.97 -2.80
CA MET A 2 -26.48 5.04 -3.57
C MET A 2 -27.48 5.72 -4.53
N SER A 3 -28.23 6.73 -4.09
CA SER A 3 -29.13 7.51 -4.95
C SER A 3 -28.43 8.20 -6.13
N HIS A 4 -27.17 8.63 -5.95
CA HIS A 4 -26.37 9.19 -7.04
C HIS A 4 -25.91 8.09 -8.01
N ALA A 5 -25.40 6.98 -7.50
CA ALA A 5 -24.95 5.83 -8.30
C ALA A 5 -26.10 5.31 -9.17
N TYR A 6 -27.26 5.07 -8.59
CA TYR A 6 -28.46 4.61 -9.33
C TYR A 6 -28.88 5.58 -10.43
N ARG A 7 -28.97 6.88 -10.15
CA ARG A 7 -29.46 7.87 -11.10
C ARG A 7 -28.49 8.22 -12.21
N ARG A 8 -27.18 8.15 -11.96
CA ARG A 8 -26.17 8.76 -12.83
C ARG A 8 -25.17 7.77 -13.42
N VAL A 9 -25.03 6.55 -12.88
CA VAL A 9 -23.97 5.60 -13.25
C VAL A 9 -24.60 4.34 -13.82
N PRO A 10 -24.38 4.04 -15.13
CA PRO A 10 -25.01 2.92 -15.82
C PRO A 10 -24.86 1.58 -15.08
N TYR A 11 -23.65 1.22 -14.69
CA TYR A 11 -23.36 -0.03 -13.98
C TYR A 11 -24.25 -0.25 -12.74
N TYR A 12 -24.39 0.77 -11.89
CA TYR A 12 -25.16 0.62 -10.64
C TYR A 12 -26.65 0.65 -10.86
N ARG A 13 -27.14 1.34 -11.87
CA ARG A 13 -28.55 1.29 -12.26
C ARG A 13 -28.92 -0.12 -12.67
N GLU A 14 -28.22 -0.68 -13.64
CA GLU A 14 -28.46 -2.03 -14.15
C GLU A 14 -28.31 -3.10 -13.07
N THR A 15 -27.28 -2.94 -12.20
CA THR A 15 -27.04 -3.88 -11.10
C THR A 15 -28.18 -3.87 -10.09
N LEU A 16 -28.62 -2.69 -9.65
CA LEU A 16 -29.71 -2.56 -8.68
C LEU A 16 -31.04 -3.05 -9.25
N ASP A 17 -31.35 -2.70 -10.51
CA ASP A 17 -32.57 -3.16 -11.17
C ASP A 17 -32.59 -4.69 -11.32
N ARG A 18 -31.45 -5.30 -11.69
CA ARG A 18 -31.30 -6.77 -11.77
C ARG A 18 -31.51 -7.47 -10.44
N LEU A 19 -31.02 -6.85 -9.33
CA LEU A 19 -31.14 -7.39 -7.99
C LEU A 19 -32.48 -7.07 -7.31
N GLY A 20 -33.35 -6.31 -7.95
CA GLY A 20 -34.60 -5.84 -7.35
C GLY A 20 -34.39 -4.87 -6.17
N LEU A 21 -33.21 -4.23 -6.08
CA LEU A 21 -32.86 -3.32 -5.01
C LEU A 21 -33.11 -1.85 -5.38
N ARG A 22 -33.38 -1.04 -4.36
CA ARG A 22 -33.53 0.42 -4.50
C ARG A 22 -32.49 1.14 -3.63
N PRO A 23 -32.12 2.38 -3.97
CA PRO A 23 -31.23 3.18 -3.12
C PRO A 23 -31.72 3.35 -1.67
N SER A 24 -33.03 3.28 -1.45
CA SER A 24 -33.66 3.32 -0.11
C SER A 24 -33.37 2.09 0.75
N ASP A 25 -32.89 1.00 0.16
CA ASP A 25 -32.59 -0.25 0.88
C ASP A 25 -31.20 -0.24 1.51
N PHE A 26 -30.46 0.85 1.31
CA PHE A 26 -29.09 1.04 1.84
C PHE A 26 -29.12 2.11 2.92
N HIS A 27 -29.13 1.70 4.19
CA HIS A 27 -29.21 2.54 5.35
C HIS A 27 -27.85 2.72 6.04
N ALA A 28 -27.00 1.71 5.96
CA ALA A 28 -25.68 1.67 6.58
C ALA A 28 -24.59 1.22 5.59
N ALA A 29 -23.33 1.35 6.01
CA ALA A 29 -22.17 0.94 5.19
C ALA A 29 -22.15 -0.57 4.93
N GLU A 30 -22.65 -1.35 5.87
CA GLU A 30 -22.78 -2.82 5.81
C GLU A 30 -23.69 -3.28 4.68
N ASP A 31 -24.72 -2.48 4.35
CA ASP A 31 -25.64 -2.79 3.25
C ASP A 31 -24.94 -2.82 1.88
N LEU A 32 -23.76 -2.20 1.76
CA LEU A 32 -22.96 -2.26 0.54
C LEU A 32 -22.52 -3.70 0.21
N ALA A 33 -22.51 -4.61 1.18
CA ALA A 33 -22.27 -6.04 0.97
C ALA A 33 -23.34 -6.72 0.10
N ARG A 34 -24.51 -6.12 -0.06
CA ARG A 34 -25.59 -6.59 -0.96
C ARG A 34 -25.27 -6.37 -2.45
N LEU A 35 -24.31 -5.47 -2.75
CA LEU A 35 -23.80 -5.30 -4.11
C LEU A 35 -22.82 -6.45 -4.44
N PRO A 36 -22.75 -6.88 -5.71
CA PRO A 36 -21.69 -7.78 -6.14
C PRO A 36 -20.34 -7.16 -5.85
N ILE A 37 -19.34 -7.99 -5.54
CA ILE A 37 -17.97 -7.52 -5.44
C ILE A 37 -17.51 -7.10 -6.83
N LEU A 38 -17.05 -5.87 -6.93
CA LEU A 38 -16.49 -5.31 -8.15
C LEU A 38 -15.02 -5.70 -8.25
N GLU A 39 -14.68 -6.40 -9.30
CA GLU A 39 -13.31 -6.83 -9.58
C GLU A 39 -12.60 -5.85 -10.53
N ARG A 40 -11.27 -5.91 -10.53
CA ARG A 40 -10.45 -5.07 -11.40
C ARG A 40 -10.83 -5.24 -12.88
N HIS A 41 -11.06 -6.48 -13.33
CA HIS A 41 -11.38 -6.77 -14.73
C HIS A 41 -12.73 -6.18 -15.17
N ASP A 42 -13.70 -6.01 -14.26
CA ASP A 42 -14.99 -5.39 -14.58
C ASP A 42 -14.81 -3.94 -15.03
N ILE A 43 -13.95 -3.19 -14.30
CA ILE A 43 -13.64 -1.82 -14.68
C ILE A 43 -12.78 -1.78 -15.95
N GLN A 44 -11.84 -2.74 -16.13
CA GLN A 44 -10.98 -2.80 -17.32
C GLN A 44 -11.79 -3.05 -18.60
N LYS A 45 -12.80 -3.90 -18.51
CA LYS A 45 -13.65 -4.28 -19.66
C LYS A 45 -14.44 -3.09 -20.21
N ASP A 46 -14.99 -2.26 -19.32
CA ASP A 46 -15.79 -1.10 -19.71
C ASP A 46 -15.75 -0.02 -18.62
N PRO A 47 -14.69 0.79 -18.57
CA PRO A 47 -14.51 1.82 -17.53
C PRO A 47 -15.58 2.93 -17.61
N GLU A 48 -16.18 3.16 -18.77
CA GLU A 48 -17.16 4.23 -18.96
C GLU A 48 -18.48 3.94 -18.21
N ARG A 49 -18.84 2.68 -18.02
CA ARG A 49 -20.03 2.29 -17.26
C ARG A 49 -19.99 2.73 -15.79
N PHE A 50 -18.81 2.99 -15.26
CA PHE A 50 -18.59 3.45 -13.87
C PHE A 50 -18.56 4.97 -13.75
N LEU A 51 -18.60 5.70 -14.87
CA LEU A 51 -18.64 7.15 -14.91
C LEU A 51 -20.07 7.67 -14.76
N ALA A 52 -20.23 8.72 -13.95
CA ALA A 52 -21.51 9.40 -13.84
C ALA A 52 -21.79 10.21 -15.11
N ALA A 53 -22.99 10.07 -15.65
CA ALA A 53 -23.43 10.76 -16.85
C ALA A 53 -23.23 12.28 -16.74
N GLY A 54 -22.66 12.89 -17.77
CA GLY A 54 -22.34 14.32 -17.84
C GLY A 54 -21.11 14.75 -17.03
N SER A 55 -20.25 13.81 -16.61
CA SER A 55 -18.99 14.12 -15.96
C SER A 55 -18.00 14.78 -16.92
N ARG A 56 -17.35 15.86 -16.49
CA ARG A 56 -16.30 16.55 -17.24
C ARG A 56 -14.93 16.02 -16.84
N LEU A 57 -14.45 14.99 -17.54
CA LEU A 57 -13.19 14.28 -17.23
C LEU A 57 -11.96 15.17 -17.39
N ASP A 58 -12.02 16.17 -18.27
CA ASP A 58 -10.99 17.21 -18.45
C ASP A 58 -10.75 18.05 -17.18
N LYS A 59 -11.73 18.13 -16.29
CA LYS A 59 -11.67 18.86 -15.02
C LYS A 59 -11.42 17.97 -13.80
N CYS A 60 -11.17 16.68 -14.03
CA CYS A 60 -10.96 15.72 -12.95
C CYS A 60 -9.48 15.40 -12.75
N LEU A 61 -9.14 15.02 -11.53
CA LEU A 61 -7.86 14.39 -11.24
C LEU A 61 -7.88 12.97 -11.83
N CYS A 62 -7.04 12.72 -12.83
CA CYS A 62 -6.84 11.40 -13.39
C CYS A 62 -5.65 10.72 -12.72
N LEU A 63 -5.90 9.59 -12.07
CA LEU A 63 -4.88 8.73 -11.49
C LEU A 63 -4.87 7.39 -12.22
N VAL A 64 -3.69 6.80 -12.37
CA VAL A 64 -3.49 5.55 -13.11
C VAL A 64 -3.00 4.47 -12.17
N SER A 65 -3.65 3.32 -12.16
CA SER A 65 -3.19 2.17 -11.37
C SER A 65 -1.88 1.60 -11.91
N SER A 66 -1.05 1.01 -11.04
CA SER A 66 0.31 0.57 -11.38
C SER A 66 0.41 -0.60 -12.38
N GLY A 67 -0.72 -1.21 -12.76
CA GLY A 67 -0.72 -2.30 -13.74
C GLY A 67 -0.03 -3.60 -13.30
N SER A 68 0.34 -3.74 -12.03
CA SER A 68 1.03 -4.94 -11.50
C SER A 68 0.27 -6.26 -11.69
N SER A 69 -1.02 -6.18 -12.02
CA SER A 69 -1.91 -7.32 -12.26
C SER A 69 -2.68 -7.21 -13.60
N GLY A 70 -2.11 -6.54 -14.60
CA GLY A 70 -2.72 -6.34 -15.92
C GLY A 70 -2.60 -4.90 -16.44
N ALA A 71 -3.29 -4.56 -17.54
CA ALA A 71 -3.26 -3.22 -18.12
C ALA A 71 -3.65 -2.13 -17.10
N PRO A 72 -2.98 -0.95 -17.11
CA PRO A 72 -3.30 0.15 -16.21
C PRO A 72 -4.73 0.66 -16.39
N ILE A 73 -5.42 0.97 -15.28
CA ILE A 73 -6.75 1.59 -15.30
C ILE A 73 -6.63 3.05 -14.91
N LYS A 74 -7.37 3.92 -15.61
CA LYS A 74 -7.52 5.34 -15.25
C LYS A 74 -8.70 5.50 -14.31
N PHE A 75 -8.46 6.11 -13.15
CA PHE A 75 -9.48 6.48 -12.18
C PHE A 75 -9.63 8.01 -12.15
N PHE A 76 -10.85 8.47 -12.32
CA PHE A 76 -11.18 9.89 -12.37
C PHE A 76 -11.82 10.36 -11.06
N HIS A 77 -11.15 11.28 -10.38
CA HIS A 77 -11.64 11.88 -9.13
C HIS A 77 -12.10 13.31 -9.39
N GLY A 78 -13.37 13.57 -9.13
CA GLY A 78 -13.93 14.91 -9.28
C GLY A 78 -13.32 15.90 -8.28
N LYS A 79 -13.35 17.19 -8.61
CA LYS A 79 -12.76 18.26 -7.79
C LYS A 79 -13.22 18.23 -6.33
N LYS A 80 -14.53 18.02 -6.08
CA LYS A 80 -15.08 17.93 -4.72
C LYS A 80 -14.51 16.72 -3.96
N ALA A 81 -14.41 15.55 -4.61
CA ALA A 81 -13.82 14.37 -4.01
C ALA A 81 -12.34 14.58 -3.67
N ALA A 82 -11.57 15.16 -4.57
CA ALA A 82 -10.17 15.47 -4.33
C ALA A 82 -9.97 16.44 -3.15
N LEU A 83 -10.84 17.45 -3.00
CA LEU A 83 -10.81 18.37 -1.87
C LEU A 83 -11.19 17.70 -0.55
N LEU A 84 -12.24 16.88 -0.54
CA LEU A 84 -12.64 16.11 0.65
C LEU A 84 -11.53 15.15 1.08
N THR A 85 -10.92 14.44 0.15
CA THR A 85 -9.76 13.59 0.43
C THR A 85 -8.59 14.39 1.01
N ALA A 86 -8.32 15.58 0.48
CA ALA A 86 -7.27 16.45 1.02
C ALA A 86 -7.59 16.86 2.47
N ALA A 87 -8.85 17.19 2.79
CA ALA A 87 -9.28 17.50 4.14
C ALA A 87 -9.11 16.29 5.10
N HIS A 88 -9.49 15.09 4.67
CA HIS A 88 -9.30 13.87 5.47
C HIS A 88 -7.83 13.50 5.67
N ASN A 89 -6.96 13.88 4.73
CA ASN A 89 -5.51 13.71 4.89
C ASN A 89 -4.93 14.50 6.07
N GLU A 90 -5.64 15.53 6.56
CA GLU A 90 -5.22 16.26 7.76
C GLU A 90 -5.25 15.38 9.03
N ARG A 91 -6.02 14.30 9.05
CA ARG A 91 -5.96 13.30 10.15
C ARG A 91 -4.57 12.71 10.27
N TYR A 92 -4.02 12.21 9.17
CA TYR A 92 -2.65 11.68 9.14
C TYR A 92 -1.60 12.78 9.39
N ARG A 93 -1.78 13.96 8.80
CA ARG A 93 -0.88 15.10 9.04
C ARG A 93 -0.86 15.52 10.49
N SER A 94 -1.96 15.42 11.22
CA SER A 94 -2.00 15.70 12.65
C SER A 94 -1.17 14.73 13.45
N VAL A 95 -1.13 13.44 13.06
CA VAL A 95 -0.24 12.43 13.67
C VAL A 95 1.21 12.82 13.42
N ILE A 96 1.59 13.07 12.16
CA ILE A 96 2.96 13.49 11.80
C ILE A 96 3.36 14.75 12.58
N ALA A 97 2.48 15.74 12.64
CA ALA A 97 2.72 16.99 13.38
C ALA A 97 2.92 16.75 14.88
N GLY A 98 2.17 15.80 15.46
CA GLY A 98 2.36 15.35 16.86
C GLY A 98 3.72 14.71 17.08
N LEU A 99 4.12 13.76 16.23
CA LEU A 99 5.40 13.06 16.30
C LEU A 99 6.59 14.02 16.17
N ILE A 100 6.53 15.02 15.30
CA ILE A 100 7.59 16.01 15.17
C ILE A 100 7.55 17.14 16.21
N GLY A 101 6.46 17.27 16.97
CA GLY A 101 6.24 18.36 17.92
C GLY A 101 5.97 19.73 17.28
N LYS A 102 5.58 19.78 16.00
CA LYS A 102 5.32 21.03 15.25
C LYS A 102 4.03 20.91 14.44
N ARG A 103 3.06 21.77 14.69
CA ARG A 103 1.80 21.81 13.92
C ARG A 103 1.95 22.46 12.53
N ARG A 104 2.90 23.36 12.35
CA ARG A 104 3.13 24.12 11.10
C ARG A 104 4.61 24.35 10.88
N GLY A 105 4.98 24.67 9.64
CA GLY A 105 6.34 25.07 9.30
C GLY A 105 7.38 23.95 9.32
N TYR A 106 6.96 22.70 9.38
CA TYR A 106 7.90 21.59 9.24
C TYR A 106 8.27 21.37 7.76
N ARG A 107 9.46 20.87 7.55
CA ARG A 107 10.03 20.63 6.21
C ARG A 107 9.84 19.17 5.81
N GLU A 108 9.39 18.94 4.58
CA GLU A 108 9.20 17.59 4.06
C GLU A 108 10.10 17.32 2.86
N THR A 109 10.78 16.17 2.86
CA THR A 109 11.36 15.57 1.65
C THR A 109 10.44 14.44 1.21
N ILE A 110 10.02 14.46 -0.05
CA ILE A 110 9.20 13.42 -0.68
C ILE A 110 10.06 12.71 -1.72
N ILE A 111 10.35 11.43 -1.51
CA ILE A 111 11.13 10.61 -2.44
C ILE A 111 10.18 9.66 -3.12
N MET A 112 9.76 10.00 -4.33
CA MET A 112 8.74 9.27 -5.08
C MET A 112 9.00 9.33 -6.58
N ILE A 113 8.16 8.63 -7.35
CA ILE A 113 8.12 8.82 -8.81
C ILE A 113 7.65 10.26 -9.06
N PRO A 114 8.34 11.04 -9.91
CA PRO A 114 8.00 12.45 -10.16
C PRO A 114 6.56 12.69 -10.59
N GLU A 115 5.97 11.75 -11.34
CA GLU A 115 4.57 11.78 -11.80
C GLU A 115 3.65 10.84 -11.00
N SER A 116 4.01 10.53 -9.73
CA SER A 116 3.18 9.69 -8.85
C SER A 116 1.80 10.29 -8.57
N SER A 117 0.87 9.43 -8.20
CA SER A 117 -0.50 9.83 -7.82
C SER A 117 -0.51 10.91 -6.72
N SER A 118 0.39 10.83 -5.76
CA SER A 118 0.53 11.83 -4.68
C SER A 118 0.97 13.20 -5.20
N VAL A 119 1.92 13.23 -6.14
CA VAL A 119 2.39 14.48 -6.77
C VAL A 119 1.30 15.07 -7.65
N LYS A 120 0.61 14.25 -8.45
CA LYS A 120 -0.52 14.67 -9.30
C LYS A 120 -1.68 15.23 -8.47
N HIS A 121 -2.05 14.56 -7.39
CA HIS A 121 -3.09 15.01 -6.47
C HIS A 121 -2.74 16.37 -5.87
N ARG A 122 -1.51 16.53 -5.39
CA ARG A 122 -1.04 17.81 -4.85
C ARG A 122 -1.08 18.93 -5.91
N ARG A 123 -0.57 18.67 -7.13
CA ARG A 123 -0.58 19.65 -8.23
C ARG A 123 -2.00 20.07 -8.61
N PHE A 124 -2.91 19.11 -8.70
CA PHE A 124 -4.33 19.35 -8.96
C PHE A 124 -4.98 20.21 -7.87
N TRP A 125 -4.73 19.90 -6.61
CA TRP A 125 -5.26 20.65 -5.48
C TRP A 125 -4.70 22.06 -5.42
N LEU A 126 -3.39 22.25 -5.58
CA LEU A 126 -2.74 23.56 -5.61
C LEU A 126 -3.22 24.44 -6.79
N GLY A 127 -3.47 23.83 -7.95
CA GLY A 127 -4.07 24.52 -9.10
C GLY A 127 -5.49 24.97 -8.86
N SER A 128 -6.21 24.28 -7.95
CA SER A 128 -7.59 24.60 -7.59
C SER A 128 -7.74 25.62 -6.46
N THR A 129 -6.65 25.94 -5.73
CA THR A 129 -6.66 26.79 -4.52
C THR A 129 -5.47 27.76 -4.51
N LEU A 130 -5.47 28.72 -5.45
CA LEU A 130 -4.35 29.63 -5.68
C LEU A 130 -3.90 30.40 -4.42
N PHE A 131 -4.84 30.72 -3.54
CA PHE A 131 -4.61 31.45 -2.30
C PHE A 131 -3.79 30.67 -1.26
N LEU A 132 -3.91 29.34 -1.21
CA LEU A 132 -3.26 28.51 -0.19
C LEU A 132 -1.79 28.20 -0.50
N LYS A 133 -1.30 28.44 -1.70
CA LYS A 133 0.10 28.18 -2.07
C LYS A 133 1.10 28.86 -1.15
N ARG A 134 0.78 30.08 -0.67
CA ARG A 134 1.64 30.91 0.17
C ARG A 134 1.82 30.35 1.59
N PHE A 135 0.89 29.51 2.05
CA PHE A 135 0.89 28.97 3.42
C PHE A 135 1.39 27.54 3.52
N LEU A 136 1.70 26.92 2.40
CA LEU A 136 2.21 25.55 2.40
C LEU A 136 3.72 25.53 2.61
N PRO A 137 4.23 24.64 3.46
CA PRO A 137 5.66 24.51 3.67
C PRO A 137 6.36 24.11 2.36
N PRO A 138 7.57 24.62 2.13
CA PRO A 138 8.36 24.19 0.99
C PRO A 138 8.64 22.69 1.12
N LYS A 139 8.56 21.99 -0.01
CA LYS A 139 8.82 20.55 -0.07
C LYS A 139 9.96 20.27 -1.05
N GLN A 140 10.90 19.46 -0.62
CA GLN A 140 11.88 18.86 -1.52
C GLN A 140 11.25 17.61 -2.14
N ILE A 141 11.36 17.47 -3.47
CA ILE A 141 10.91 16.27 -4.20
C ILE A 141 12.14 15.65 -4.86
N LEU A 142 12.39 14.39 -4.52
CA LEU A 142 13.50 13.59 -5.03
C LEU A 142 12.95 12.36 -5.75
N SER A 143 13.75 11.79 -6.65
CA SER A 143 13.37 10.59 -7.40
C SER A 143 13.65 9.33 -6.59
N VAL A 144 12.70 8.41 -6.55
CA VAL A 144 12.87 7.07 -5.98
C VAL A 144 13.79 6.18 -6.83
N PHE A 145 14.02 6.54 -8.09
CA PHE A 145 14.94 5.85 -8.99
C PHE A 145 16.40 6.28 -8.81
N ASP A 146 16.64 7.38 -8.09
CA ASP A 146 17.98 7.77 -7.69
C ASP A 146 18.44 6.88 -6.53
N PRO A 147 19.71 6.40 -6.54
CA PRO A 147 20.23 5.60 -5.45
C PRO A 147 20.36 6.42 -4.16
N PRO A 148 20.32 5.79 -2.97
CA PRO A 148 20.45 6.46 -1.68
C PRO A 148 21.65 7.42 -1.59
N GLU A 149 22.79 7.03 -2.15
CA GLU A 149 24.04 7.81 -2.15
C GLU A 149 23.88 9.21 -2.78
N LYS A 150 23.01 9.31 -3.80
CA LYS A 150 22.69 10.59 -4.45
C LYS A 150 21.74 11.43 -3.60
N ASN A 151 20.81 10.79 -2.91
CA ASN A 151 19.75 11.47 -2.16
C ASN A 151 20.20 11.87 -0.74
N ILE A 152 21.10 11.12 -0.07
CA ILE A 152 21.60 11.44 1.28
C ILE A 152 22.18 12.86 1.38
N PRO A 153 23.09 13.34 0.51
CA PRO A 153 23.57 14.70 0.55
C PRO A 153 22.50 15.77 0.37
N LEU A 154 21.52 15.50 -0.51
CA LEU A 154 20.41 16.42 -0.77
C LEU A 154 19.46 16.51 0.44
N ILE A 155 19.17 15.40 1.10
CA ILE A 155 18.40 15.34 2.35
C ILE A 155 19.16 16.09 3.45
N THR A 156 20.46 15.85 3.54
CA THR A 156 21.33 16.46 4.55
C THR A 156 21.38 17.98 4.43
N SER A 157 21.51 18.51 3.22
CA SER A 157 21.51 19.97 2.99
C SER A 157 20.14 20.58 3.26
N TYR A 158 19.08 19.87 2.94
CA TYR A 158 17.70 20.34 3.13
C TYR A 158 17.24 20.24 4.59
N ARG A 159 17.73 19.29 5.38
CA ARG A 159 17.37 19.01 6.79
C ARG A 159 15.85 18.92 6.99
N PRO A 160 15.17 17.95 6.41
CA PRO A 160 13.72 17.78 6.57
C PRO A 160 13.36 17.32 7.98
N ASP A 161 12.19 17.73 8.48
CA ASP A 161 11.60 17.12 9.67
C ASP A 161 10.96 15.75 9.34
N VAL A 162 10.50 15.59 8.09
CA VAL A 162 9.84 14.36 7.59
C VAL A 162 10.44 13.92 6.27
N VAL A 163 10.77 12.65 6.14
CA VAL A 163 11.06 12.00 4.85
C VAL A 163 9.92 11.05 4.53
N LEU A 164 9.21 11.29 3.42
CA LEU A 164 8.13 10.44 2.92
C LEU A 164 8.60 9.68 1.68
N SER A 165 8.48 8.35 1.69
CA SER A 165 8.84 7.52 0.54
C SER A 165 8.05 6.22 0.48
N PHE A 166 8.47 5.31 -0.41
CA PHE A 166 8.15 3.89 -0.36
C PHE A 166 8.86 3.25 0.84
N GLY A 167 8.23 2.25 1.50
CA GLY A 167 8.88 1.52 2.58
C GLY A 167 10.20 0.89 2.13
N SER A 168 10.17 0.22 0.98
CA SER A 168 11.38 -0.38 0.38
C SER A 168 12.49 0.64 0.04
N TYR A 169 12.17 1.91 -0.20
CA TYR A 169 13.20 2.92 -0.39
C TYR A 169 13.77 3.40 0.94
N LEU A 170 12.94 3.55 1.97
CA LEU A 170 13.42 3.86 3.33
C LEU A 170 14.35 2.77 3.85
N GLU A 171 14.04 1.49 3.60
CA GLU A 171 14.95 0.37 3.92
C GLU A 171 16.33 0.60 3.31
N ALA A 172 16.41 0.82 1.99
CA ALA A 172 17.67 1.06 1.29
C ALA A 172 18.38 2.35 1.80
N LEU A 173 17.60 3.41 2.05
CA LEU A 173 18.15 4.70 2.51
C LEU A 173 18.81 4.57 3.87
N PHE A 174 18.12 3.98 4.85
CA PHE A 174 18.66 3.85 6.21
C PHE A 174 19.74 2.76 6.31
N ALA A 175 19.61 1.66 5.54
CA ALA A 175 20.70 0.69 5.40
C ALA A 175 21.98 1.34 4.87
N ARG A 176 21.85 2.21 3.86
CA ARG A 176 23.01 2.94 3.33
C ARG A 176 23.54 3.99 4.31
N MET A 177 22.67 4.66 5.06
CA MET A 177 23.09 5.59 6.12
C MET A 177 23.89 4.91 7.24
N GLU A 178 23.61 3.64 7.54
CA GLU A 178 24.37 2.89 8.57
C GLU A 178 25.86 2.71 8.20
N SER A 179 26.17 2.56 6.91
CA SER A 179 27.53 2.44 6.38
C SER A 179 28.08 3.75 5.78
N TRP A 180 27.34 4.86 5.93
CA TRP A 180 27.73 6.15 5.34
C TRP A 180 28.78 6.87 6.19
N THR A 181 29.93 7.19 5.59
CA THR A 181 31.02 7.88 6.27
C THR A 181 30.97 9.41 6.19
N GLY A 182 30.15 9.95 5.29
CA GLY A 182 29.93 11.38 5.15
C GLY A 182 28.89 11.93 6.14
N PRO A 183 28.73 13.26 6.20
CA PRO A 183 27.69 13.86 7.04
C PRO A 183 26.30 13.48 6.55
N TYR A 184 25.38 13.27 7.49
CA TYR A 184 23.95 13.12 7.19
C TYR A 184 23.07 13.77 8.25
N ALA A 185 21.87 14.21 7.83
CA ALA A 185 20.85 14.75 8.71
C ALA A 185 19.69 13.77 8.80
N LEU A 186 19.27 13.44 10.02
CA LEU A 186 18.13 12.58 10.27
C LEU A 186 16.83 13.40 10.29
N PRO A 187 15.75 12.89 9.67
CA PRO A 187 14.41 13.42 9.91
C PRO A 187 13.94 13.02 11.31
N LYS A 188 12.91 13.66 11.82
CA LYS A 188 12.22 13.21 13.02
C LYS A 188 11.27 12.04 12.72
N VAL A 189 10.70 12.02 11.51
CA VAL A 189 9.75 11.00 11.06
C VAL A 189 10.14 10.49 9.68
N ALA A 190 10.24 9.18 9.54
CA ALA A 190 10.25 8.43 8.29
C ALA A 190 8.84 7.94 7.99
N ALA A 191 8.16 8.59 7.04
CA ALA A 191 6.80 8.25 6.66
C ALA A 191 6.79 7.40 5.39
N TYR A 192 5.94 6.35 5.32
CA TYR A 192 5.87 5.53 4.13
C TYR A 192 4.44 5.16 3.72
N GLY A 193 4.33 4.73 2.46
CA GLY A 193 3.11 4.21 1.86
C GLY A 193 3.43 3.57 0.53
N ALA A 194 2.39 3.05 -0.13
CA ALA A 194 2.45 2.40 -1.43
C ALA A 194 3.08 1.00 -1.47
N ASP A 195 4.12 0.72 -0.69
CA ASP A 195 4.65 -0.62 -0.42
C ASP A 195 4.99 -0.77 1.07
N GLY A 196 5.35 -2.01 1.49
CA GLY A 196 5.66 -2.32 2.87
C GLY A 196 7.05 -1.87 3.31
N LEU A 197 7.21 -1.76 4.61
CA LEU A 197 8.48 -1.62 5.32
C LEU A 197 8.66 -2.91 6.14
N SER A 198 9.83 -3.56 6.03
CA SER A 198 10.10 -4.75 6.82
C SER A 198 10.24 -4.41 8.31
N GLU A 199 9.99 -5.39 9.17
CA GLU A 199 10.14 -5.22 10.61
C GLU A 199 11.60 -4.92 11.00
N GLN A 200 12.56 -5.54 10.30
CA GLN A 200 13.99 -5.28 10.48
C GLN A 200 14.33 -3.83 10.17
N ALA A 201 13.82 -3.31 9.04
CA ALA A 201 14.07 -1.92 8.67
C ALA A 201 13.36 -0.95 9.63
N ARG A 202 12.15 -1.30 10.12
CA ARG A 202 11.46 -0.50 11.14
C ARG A 202 12.31 -0.40 12.40
N ARG A 203 12.84 -1.52 12.92
CA ARG A 203 13.75 -1.54 14.08
C ARG A 203 15.03 -0.76 13.81
N LEU A 204 15.67 -0.96 12.67
CA LEU A 204 16.84 -0.19 12.29
C LEU A 204 16.57 1.33 12.38
N ILE A 205 15.45 1.79 11.82
CA ILE A 205 15.07 3.21 11.79
C ILE A 205 14.78 3.72 13.20
N GLN A 206 13.99 2.98 13.98
CA GLN A 206 13.56 3.42 15.32
C GLN A 206 14.64 3.25 16.37
N ASP A 207 15.22 2.06 16.49
CA ASP A 207 16.12 1.72 17.60
C ASP A 207 17.54 2.24 17.38
N ARG A 208 18.03 2.19 16.12
CA ARG A 208 19.41 2.60 15.79
C ARG A 208 19.52 4.09 15.49
N PHE A 209 18.54 4.65 14.74
CA PHE A 209 18.58 6.05 14.33
C PHE A 209 17.69 6.97 15.17
N GLY A 210 16.84 6.43 16.03
CA GLY A 210 15.93 7.23 16.85
C GLY A 210 14.89 8.01 16.05
N VAL A 211 14.52 7.52 14.85
CA VAL A 211 13.59 8.17 13.93
C VAL A 211 12.24 7.49 14.03
N GLU A 212 11.16 8.27 14.28
CA GLU A 212 9.80 7.76 14.30
C GLU A 212 9.36 7.25 12.94
N VAL A 213 8.64 6.14 12.92
CA VAL A 213 8.12 5.55 11.68
C VAL A 213 6.61 5.65 11.66
N ALA A 214 6.06 6.17 10.56
CA ALA A 214 4.62 6.26 10.38
C ALA A 214 4.21 5.79 8.98
N SER A 215 3.09 5.08 8.86
CA SER A 215 2.61 4.60 7.58
C SER A 215 1.22 5.11 7.21
N SER A 216 0.90 4.99 5.93
CA SER A 216 -0.45 5.24 5.44
C SER A 216 -0.83 4.24 4.36
N TYR A 217 -2.07 3.78 4.42
CA TYR A 217 -2.65 2.87 3.45
C TYR A 217 -3.48 3.65 2.42
N ALA A 218 -3.15 3.49 1.15
CA ALA A 218 -3.81 4.20 0.06
C ALA A 218 -3.87 3.36 -1.22
N ALA A 219 -4.93 3.54 -1.99
CA ALA A 219 -5.12 2.95 -3.30
C ALA A 219 -5.57 4.03 -4.31
N VAL A 220 -5.22 3.87 -5.57
CA VAL A 220 -5.55 4.84 -6.63
C VAL A 220 -7.06 4.99 -6.78
N GLU A 221 -7.80 3.92 -6.54
CA GLU A 221 -9.24 3.78 -6.65
C GLU A 221 -10.02 4.67 -5.68
N VAL A 222 -9.49 4.76 -4.46
CA VAL A 222 -10.20 5.41 -3.33
C VAL A 222 -9.36 6.45 -2.59
N GLN A 223 -8.09 6.58 -2.92
CA GLN A 223 -7.12 7.48 -2.27
C GLN A 223 -6.67 6.93 -0.89
N ARG A 224 -6.57 7.77 0.16
CA ARG A 224 -6.09 7.35 1.47
C ARG A 224 -7.17 6.65 2.28
N ILE A 225 -7.07 5.33 2.35
CA ILE A 225 -7.99 4.46 3.09
C ILE A 225 -7.79 4.62 4.59
N GLY A 226 -6.52 4.70 5.03
CA GLY A 226 -6.20 4.76 6.44
C GLY A 226 -4.79 5.25 6.74
N PHE A 227 -4.48 5.34 8.02
CA PHE A 227 -3.19 5.83 8.53
C PHE A 227 -2.82 5.18 9.86
N GLU A 228 -1.54 5.04 10.10
CA GLU A 228 -0.96 4.64 11.38
C GLU A 228 -0.93 5.83 12.34
N CYS A 229 -1.27 5.61 13.59
CA CYS A 229 -1.16 6.62 14.64
C CYS A 229 0.12 6.45 15.48
N GLU A 230 0.33 7.35 16.43
CA GLU A 230 1.45 7.37 17.37
C GLU A 230 1.53 6.15 18.32
N ARG A 231 0.55 5.26 18.31
CA ARG A 231 0.54 4.01 19.09
C ARG A 231 0.97 2.78 18.30
N HIS A 232 1.15 2.92 16.99
CA HIS A 232 1.61 1.86 16.08
C HIS A 232 0.81 0.54 16.17
N SER A 233 -0.46 0.62 16.65
CA SER A 233 -1.30 -0.56 16.88
C SER A 233 -2.01 -1.09 15.64
N GLY A 234 -1.82 -0.45 14.48
CA GLY A 234 -2.45 -0.78 13.21
C GLY A 234 -2.82 0.48 12.42
N ILE A 235 -3.62 0.28 11.39
CA ILE A 235 -4.08 1.34 10.47
C ILE A 235 -5.50 1.74 10.87
N HIS A 236 -5.70 2.99 11.28
CA HIS A 236 -7.01 3.60 11.43
C HIS A 236 -7.68 3.82 10.09
N ILE A 237 -8.90 3.33 9.91
CA ILE A 237 -9.64 3.39 8.66
C ILE A 237 -10.44 4.69 8.60
N ASN A 238 -10.39 5.40 7.49
CA ASN A 238 -11.28 6.53 7.19
C ASN A 238 -12.66 6.03 6.74
N GLU A 239 -13.31 5.22 7.58
CA GLU A 239 -14.55 4.49 7.27
C GLU A 239 -15.75 5.40 6.98
N ASP A 240 -15.73 6.63 7.46
CA ASP A 240 -16.74 7.64 7.17
C ASP A 240 -16.79 8.05 5.68
N ILE A 241 -15.69 7.84 4.94
CA ILE A 241 -15.61 8.12 3.51
C ILE A 241 -15.21 6.91 2.67
N TYR A 242 -14.50 5.96 3.26
CA TYR A 242 -14.01 4.72 2.63
C TYR A 242 -14.34 3.50 3.51
N PRO A 243 -15.64 3.17 3.71
CA PRO A 243 -15.99 1.96 4.43
C PRO A 243 -15.38 0.76 3.72
N LEU A 244 -14.83 -0.15 4.51
CA LEU A 244 -14.24 -1.39 4.02
C LEU A 244 -14.74 -2.59 4.83
N ARG A 245 -14.62 -3.76 4.23
CA ARG A 245 -14.85 -5.04 4.86
C ARG A 245 -13.78 -6.03 4.44
N ILE A 246 -13.55 -7.01 5.27
CA ILE A 246 -12.62 -8.11 4.99
C ILE A 246 -13.44 -9.31 4.57
N VAL A 247 -13.05 -9.99 3.50
CA VAL A 247 -13.84 -11.07 2.91
C VAL A 247 -13.00 -12.31 2.64
N ASP A 248 -13.66 -13.47 2.64
CA ASP A 248 -13.10 -14.72 2.17
C ASP A 248 -13.02 -14.79 0.62
N ALA A 249 -12.61 -15.94 0.09
CA ALA A 249 -12.51 -16.18 -1.34
C ALA A 249 -13.87 -16.09 -2.06
N GLU A 250 -14.96 -16.48 -1.36
CA GLU A 250 -16.34 -16.45 -1.85
C GLU A 250 -16.99 -15.06 -1.72
N GLY A 251 -16.31 -14.10 -1.10
CA GLY A 251 -16.79 -12.73 -0.91
C GLY A 251 -17.66 -12.52 0.32
N ARG A 252 -17.74 -13.50 1.23
CA ARG A 252 -18.46 -13.39 2.51
C ARG A 252 -17.62 -12.58 3.49
N THR A 253 -18.26 -11.68 4.24
CA THR A 253 -17.59 -10.87 5.25
C THR A 253 -17.08 -11.76 6.38
N LEU A 254 -15.79 -11.64 6.69
CA LEU A 254 -15.14 -12.36 7.77
C LEU A 254 -15.33 -11.65 9.12
N PRO A 255 -15.36 -12.41 10.22
CA PRO A 255 -15.31 -11.87 11.56
C PRO A 255 -14.04 -11.03 11.80
N THR A 256 -14.13 -10.11 12.76
CA THR A 256 -12.99 -9.33 13.24
C THR A 256 -11.89 -10.25 13.77
N GLY A 257 -10.65 -10.00 13.40
CA GLY A 257 -9.48 -10.81 13.75
C GLY A 257 -9.07 -11.80 12.65
N GLU A 258 -9.96 -12.11 11.71
CA GLU A 258 -9.65 -13.03 10.61
C GLU A 258 -9.04 -12.31 9.41
N ASN A 259 -8.02 -12.93 8.81
CA ASN A 259 -7.35 -12.42 7.62
C ASN A 259 -8.13 -12.77 6.37
N GLY A 260 -8.36 -11.77 5.53
CA GLY A 260 -9.03 -11.94 4.24
C GLY A 260 -8.73 -10.78 3.29
N GLU A 261 -9.41 -10.74 2.17
CA GLU A 261 -9.21 -9.73 1.15
C GLU A 261 -9.96 -8.43 1.48
N VAL A 262 -9.30 -7.30 1.23
CA VAL A 262 -9.87 -5.97 1.46
C VAL A 262 -10.82 -5.60 0.33
N VAL A 263 -12.07 -5.35 0.69
CA VAL A 263 -13.10 -4.79 -0.19
C VAL A 263 -13.48 -3.41 0.32
N VAL A 264 -13.41 -2.39 -0.53
CA VAL A 264 -13.59 -0.98 -0.15
C VAL A 264 -14.62 -0.28 -1.01
N SER A 265 -15.27 0.73 -0.46
CA SER A 265 -16.20 1.61 -1.19
C SER A 265 -15.78 3.07 -1.06
N ASN A 266 -15.91 3.84 -2.15
CA ASN A 266 -15.65 5.28 -2.17
C ASN A 266 -16.98 6.06 -2.10
N LEU A 267 -17.28 6.64 -0.95
CA LEU A 267 -18.54 7.37 -0.74
C LEU A 267 -18.49 8.85 -1.16
N VAL A 268 -17.33 9.36 -1.55
CA VAL A 268 -17.16 10.79 -1.85
C VAL A 268 -16.94 11.09 -3.33
N ASN A 269 -16.43 10.14 -4.11
CA ASN A 269 -16.20 10.34 -5.53
C ASN A 269 -17.49 10.09 -6.34
N ARG A 270 -18.07 11.19 -6.85
CA ARG A 270 -19.29 11.17 -7.67
C ARG A 270 -19.01 11.19 -9.17
N THR A 271 -17.75 11.18 -9.59
CA THR A 271 -17.39 11.19 -11.01
C THR A 271 -17.22 9.76 -11.54
N MET A 272 -16.31 9.00 -10.98
CA MET A 272 -16.17 7.56 -11.22
C MET A 272 -16.50 6.85 -9.92
N VAL A 273 -17.64 6.18 -9.90
CA VAL A 273 -18.16 5.57 -8.67
C VAL A 273 -17.59 4.17 -8.53
N VAL A 274 -16.97 3.90 -7.38
CA VAL A 274 -16.35 2.60 -7.04
C VAL A 274 -16.89 2.18 -5.68
N LEU A 275 -17.80 1.20 -5.67
CA LEU A 275 -18.42 0.65 -4.47
C LEU A 275 -18.19 -0.87 -4.44
N ASN A 276 -17.93 -1.39 -3.25
CA ASN A 276 -17.70 -2.82 -3.00
C ASN A 276 -16.58 -3.40 -3.87
N TYR A 277 -15.46 -2.68 -4.00
CA TYR A 277 -14.34 -3.02 -4.88
C TYR A 277 -13.25 -3.80 -4.15
N ARG A 278 -12.84 -4.93 -4.72
CA ARG A 278 -11.77 -5.77 -4.23
C ARG A 278 -10.41 -5.18 -4.61
N LEU A 279 -9.64 -4.76 -3.62
CA LEU A 279 -8.31 -4.16 -3.83
C LEU A 279 -7.23 -5.20 -4.16
N GLY A 280 -7.44 -6.45 -3.73
CA GLY A 280 -6.47 -7.53 -3.85
C GLY A 280 -5.37 -7.47 -2.79
N ASP A 281 -5.50 -6.63 -1.77
CA ASP A 281 -4.66 -6.63 -0.58
C ASP A 281 -5.31 -7.50 0.50
N THR A 282 -4.50 -8.13 1.36
CA THR A 282 -4.96 -8.96 2.48
C THR A 282 -4.73 -8.24 3.81
N ALA A 283 -5.72 -8.26 4.68
CA ALA A 283 -5.65 -7.68 6.04
C ALA A 283 -6.70 -8.31 6.97
N ALA A 284 -6.72 -7.91 8.24
CA ALA A 284 -7.78 -8.23 9.19
C ALA A 284 -8.30 -6.96 9.86
N LEU A 285 -9.59 -6.89 10.18
CA LEU A 285 -10.08 -5.89 11.13
C LEU A 285 -9.62 -6.29 12.54
N LEU A 286 -9.20 -5.32 13.34
CA LEU A 286 -8.71 -5.57 14.69
C LEU A 286 -9.84 -5.35 15.72
N PRO A 287 -10.00 -6.25 16.72
CA PRO A 287 -11.11 -6.20 17.65
C PRO A 287 -10.97 -5.10 18.72
N ALA A 288 -9.76 -4.66 19.01
CA ALA A 288 -9.50 -3.72 20.08
C ALA A 288 -9.55 -2.26 19.62
N ALA A 289 -10.15 -1.40 20.43
CA ALA A 289 -10.02 0.05 20.27
C ALA A 289 -8.56 0.48 20.48
N CYS A 290 -8.09 1.44 19.68
CA CYS A 290 -6.73 1.93 19.81
C CYS A 290 -6.57 2.75 21.11
N PRO A 291 -5.48 2.55 21.87
CA PRO A 291 -5.17 3.37 23.05
C PRO A 291 -4.97 4.87 22.76
N CYS A 292 -4.88 5.26 21.49
CA CYS A 292 -4.78 6.66 21.10
C CYS A 292 -6.07 7.47 21.32
N GLY A 293 -7.19 6.82 21.62
CA GLY A 293 -8.49 7.44 21.88
C GLY A 293 -9.28 7.84 20.62
N ARG A 294 -8.79 7.56 19.39
CA ARG A 294 -9.57 7.75 18.17
C ARG A 294 -10.64 6.69 18.03
N SER A 295 -11.84 7.09 17.63
CA SER A 295 -13.00 6.20 17.44
C SER A 295 -12.99 5.42 16.12
N LEU A 296 -12.04 5.69 15.21
CA LEU A 296 -11.93 5.01 13.92
C LEU A 296 -11.56 3.55 14.10
N ALA A 297 -12.23 2.68 13.35
CA ALA A 297 -11.89 1.25 13.33
C ALA A 297 -10.42 1.03 12.94
N LEU A 298 -9.84 -0.06 13.46
CA LEU A 298 -8.48 -0.48 13.16
C LEU A 298 -8.46 -1.69 12.23
N MET A 299 -7.48 -1.73 11.36
CA MET A 299 -7.08 -2.92 10.62
C MET A 299 -5.59 -3.20 10.82
N SER A 300 -5.19 -4.44 10.60
CA SER A 300 -3.78 -4.81 10.54
C SER A 300 -3.07 -4.06 9.41
N PHE A 301 -1.73 -3.99 9.46
CA PHE A 301 -0.98 -3.59 8.27
C PHE A 301 -1.29 -4.56 7.13
N PRO A 302 -1.47 -4.06 5.88
CA PRO A 302 -1.70 -4.95 4.75
C PRO A 302 -0.55 -5.95 4.59
N LEU A 303 -0.92 -7.22 4.53
CA LEU A 303 0.01 -8.33 4.49
C LEU A 303 0.62 -8.57 3.11
N GLY A 304 0.24 -7.79 2.09
CA GLY A 304 0.66 -7.93 0.70
C GLY A 304 -0.52 -8.13 -0.25
N ARG A 305 -0.22 -8.30 -1.53
CA ARG A 305 -1.25 -8.47 -2.57
C ARG A 305 -1.53 -9.92 -2.88
N ARG A 306 -2.75 -10.20 -3.37
CA ARG A 306 -3.23 -11.49 -3.89
C ARG A 306 -2.29 -12.20 -4.90
N GLY A 307 -1.30 -11.52 -5.45
CA GLY A 307 -0.27 -12.09 -6.34
C GLY A 307 0.92 -12.74 -5.65
N GLY A 308 1.02 -12.64 -4.32
CA GLY A 308 2.11 -13.20 -3.52
C GLY A 308 1.85 -14.61 -3.00
N TRP A 309 1.04 -15.42 -3.71
CA TRP A 309 0.83 -16.82 -3.36
C TRP A 309 1.94 -17.69 -3.94
N LEU A 310 2.43 -18.61 -3.13
CA LEU A 310 3.38 -19.62 -3.50
C LEU A 310 2.65 -20.95 -3.66
N ARG A 311 3.09 -21.75 -4.62
CA ARG A 311 2.57 -23.11 -4.83
C ARG A 311 3.49 -24.11 -4.15
N LEU A 312 2.92 -25.00 -3.36
CA LEU A 312 3.66 -26.09 -2.73
C LEU A 312 3.80 -27.28 -3.71
N PRO A 313 4.79 -28.14 -3.50
CA PRO A 313 4.99 -29.35 -4.34
C PRO A 313 3.79 -30.30 -4.36
N ASP A 314 3.02 -30.36 -3.26
CA ASP A 314 1.78 -31.16 -3.13
C ASP A 314 0.56 -30.52 -3.83
N GLY A 315 0.75 -29.38 -4.53
CA GLY A 315 -0.31 -28.61 -5.18
C GLY A 315 -1.01 -27.61 -4.28
N GLY A 316 -0.73 -27.61 -2.99
CA GLY A 316 -1.23 -26.62 -2.03
C GLY A 316 -0.81 -25.20 -2.39
N ILE A 317 -1.54 -24.22 -1.84
CA ILE A 317 -1.25 -22.79 -2.04
C ILE A 317 -1.04 -22.16 -0.67
N ILE A 318 0.06 -21.44 -0.51
CA ILE A 318 0.37 -20.71 0.72
C ILE A 318 0.63 -19.24 0.41
N HIS A 319 0.26 -18.35 1.33
CA HIS A 319 0.50 -16.92 1.15
C HIS A 319 1.99 -16.60 1.29
N GLY A 320 2.53 -15.77 0.38
CA GLY A 320 3.97 -15.41 0.34
C GLY A 320 4.49 -14.68 1.59
N GLN A 321 3.60 -14.31 2.53
CA GLN A 321 3.99 -13.83 3.85
C GLN A 321 4.83 -14.82 4.67
N ILE A 322 4.73 -16.11 4.39
CA ILE A 322 5.62 -17.09 5.00
C ILE A 322 7.08 -16.69 4.81
N ILE A 323 7.41 -16.12 3.63
CA ILE A 323 8.75 -15.63 3.34
C ILE A 323 9.16 -14.50 4.28
N ASN A 324 8.26 -13.54 4.52
CA ASN A 324 8.52 -12.48 5.49
C ASN A 324 8.77 -13.05 6.89
N HIS A 325 8.00 -14.08 7.27
CA HIS A 325 8.19 -14.75 8.56
C HIS A 325 9.52 -15.51 8.64
N LEU A 326 9.89 -16.24 7.58
CA LEU A 326 11.15 -16.98 7.53
C LEU A 326 12.39 -16.08 7.61
N LEU A 327 12.32 -14.89 6.99
CA LEU A 327 13.43 -13.95 6.92
C LEU A 327 13.42 -12.89 8.04
N ARG A 328 12.35 -12.83 8.84
CA ARG A 328 12.14 -11.81 9.89
C ARG A 328 13.25 -11.77 10.94
N GLU A 329 13.88 -12.89 11.23
CA GLU A 329 14.91 -13.00 12.27
C GLU A 329 16.33 -12.80 11.74
N GLU A 330 16.49 -12.61 10.43
CA GLU A 330 17.80 -12.41 9.81
C GLU A 330 18.22 -10.94 9.88
N GLU A 331 18.69 -10.49 11.04
CA GLU A 331 19.08 -9.10 11.28
C GLU A 331 20.15 -8.57 10.29
N SER A 332 20.90 -9.48 9.67
CA SER A 332 21.90 -9.15 8.65
C SER A 332 21.31 -8.85 7.27
N VAL A 333 19.98 -8.99 7.09
CA VAL A 333 19.32 -8.76 5.80
C VAL A 333 18.56 -7.43 5.85
N TYR A 334 18.92 -6.51 4.96
CA TYR A 334 18.18 -5.25 4.80
C TYR A 334 16.99 -5.36 3.88
N GLN A 335 17.18 -6.03 2.72
CA GLN A 335 16.13 -6.23 1.73
C GLN A 335 16.25 -7.62 1.12
N PHE A 336 15.14 -8.14 0.66
CA PHE A 336 15.13 -9.40 -0.08
C PHE A 336 14.09 -9.37 -1.21
N GLN A 337 14.31 -10.25 -2.18
CA GLN A 337 13.31 -10.65 -3.15
C GLN A 337 13.39 -12.16 -3.32
N VAL A 338 12.24 -12.81 -3.25
CA VAL A 338 12.10 -14.24 -3.50
C VAL A 338 11.25 -14.45 -4.74
N VAL A 339 11.81 -15.20 -5.71
CA VAL A 339 11.14 -15.57 -6.95
C VAL A 339 10.97 -17.08 -6.97
N GLN A 340 9.72 -17.53 -6.94
CA GLN A 340 9.39 -18.94 -7.14
C GLN A 340 9.25 -19.21 -8.64
N SER A 341 10.13 -20.01 -9.21
CA SER A 341 10.12 -20.38 -10.63
C SER A 341 9.40 -21.71 -10.92
N SER A 342 9.36 -22.60 -9.93
CA SER A 342 8.54 -23.82 -9.92
C SER A 342 8.10 -24.11 -8.47
N PRO A 343 7.16 -25.05 -8.22
CA PRO A 343 6.76 -25.39 -6.86
C PRO A 343 7.93 -25.71 -5.91
N GLU A 344 9.01 -26.25 -6.44
CA GLU A 344 10.19 -26.66 -5.68
C GLU A 344 11.42 -25.77 -5.87
N ARG A 345 11.33 -24.67 -6.64
CA ARG A 345 12.51 -23.85 -6.92
C ARG A 345 12.31 -22.38 -6.61
N PHE A 346 13.20 -21.86 -5.77
CA PHE A 346 13.22 -20.47 -5.31
C PHE A 346 14.57 -19.81 -5.59
N GLY A 347 14.52 -18.63 -6.22
CA GLY A 347 15.65 -17.71 -6.25
C GLY A 347 15.49 -16.68 -5.14
N VAL A 348 16.48 -16.52 -4.28
CA VAL A 348 16.48 -15.60 -3.15
C VAL A 348 17.57 -14.56 -3.34
N SER A 349 17.21 -13.33 -3.64
CA SER A 349 18.12 -12.20 -3.76
C SER A 349 18.14 -11.42 -2.44
N LEU A 350 19.31 -11.18 -1.87
CA LEU A 350 19.50 -10.55 -0.57
C LEU A 350 20.38 -9.32 -0.67
N VAL A 351 19.94 -8.22 -0.07
CA VAL A 351 20.80 -7.09 0.28
C VAL A 351 21.15 -7.26 1.75
N ALA A 352 22.39 -7.67 2.02
CA ALA A 352 22.86 -7.97 3.36
C ALA A 352 23.84 -6.89 3.88
N ARG A 353 24.06 -6.85 5.19
CA ARG A 353 25.07 -6.02 5.82
C ARG A 353 26.47 -6.37 5.30
N GLU A 354 27.37 -5.39 5.21
CA GLU A 354 28.74 -5.59 4.72
C GLU A 354 29.53 -6.60 5.55
N ASN A 355 29.30 -6.61 6.87
CA ASN A 355 29.94 -7.52 7.82
C ASN A 355 29.23 -8.85 8.01
N ALA A 356 28.18 -9.14 7.25
CA ALA A 356 27.46 -10.41 7.36
C ALA A 356 28.33 -11.58 6.89
N ASN A 357 28.36 -12.66 7.67
CA ASN A 357 28.92 -13.94 7.21
C ASN A 357 27.98 -14.54 6.16
N ARG A 358 28.29 -14.30 4.88
CA ARG A 358 27.43 -14.69 3.76
C ARG A 358 27.19 -16.19 3.66
N ALA A 359 28.24 -16.99 3.89
CA ALA A 359 28.13 -18.46 3.81
C ALA A 359 27.19 -19.01 4.90
N ASP A 360 27.31 -18.50 6.11
CA ASP A 360 26.48 -18.88 7.23
C ASP A 360 25.02 -18.40 7.06
N LEU A 361 24.84 -17.17 6.57
CA LEU A 361 23.51 -16.62 6.26
C LEU A 361 22.81 -17.43 5.16
N GLU A 362 23.51 -17.77 4.08
CA GLU A 362 23.02 -18.63 3.00
C GLU A 362 22.57 -19.99 3.54
N ALA A 363 23.41 -20.66 4.35
CA ALA A 363 23.09 -21.95 4.93
C ALA A 363 21.83 -21.90 5.80
N ARG A 364 21.66 -20.85 6.65
CA ARG A 364 20.46 -20.68 7.46
C ARG A 364 19.21 -20.44 6.61
N ILE A 365 19.30 -19.62 5.57
CA ILE A 365 18.16 -19.36 4.67
C ILE A 365 17.75 -20.63 3.94
N ILE A 366 18.71 -21.38 3.39
CA ILE A 366 18.43 -22.65 2.73
C ILE A 366 17.73 -23.62 3.71
N SER A 367 18.23 -23.74 4.93
CA SER A 367 17.63 -24.60 5.97
C SER A 367 16.19 -24.18 6.29
N LYS A 368 15.93 -22.87 6.50
CA LYS A 368 14.58 -22.35 6.78
C LYS A 368 13.60 -22.64 5.64
N PHE A 369 14.05 -22.47 4.39
CA PHE A 369 13.21 -22.76 3.22
C PHE A 369 12.92 -24.24 3.08
N LYS A 370 13.89 -25.12 3.27
CA LYS A 370 13.70 -26.57 3.25
C LYS A 370 12.74 -27.03 4.34
N THR A 371 12.87 -26.48 5.55
CA THR A 371 11.94 -26.76 6.64
C THR A 371 10.50 -26.33 6.30
N ALA A 372 10.31 -25.21 5.62
CA ALA A 372 9.01 -24.66 5.31
C ALA A 372 8.35 -25.28 4.06
N PHE A 373 9.15 -25.64 3.06
CA PHE A 373 8.69 -26.09 1.72
C PHE A 373 9.06 -27.52 1.35
N GLY A 374 9.79 -28.23 2.23
CA GLY A 374 10.23 -29.60 2.03
C GLY A 374 11.69 -29.71 1.58
N GLU A 375 12.33 -30.86 1.91
CA GLU A 375 13.75 -31.12 1.64
C GLU A 375 14.10 -31.15 0.14
N SER A 376 13.14 -31.48 -0.73
CA SER A 376 13.31 -31.47 -2.20
C SER A 376 13.46 -30.05 -2.76
N THR A 377 13.16 -29.03 -1.99
CA THR A 377 13.18 -27.62 -2.44
C THR A 377 14.60 -27.18 -2.78
N ARG A 378 14.76 -26.60 -3.95
CA ARG A 378 16.01 -26.00 -4.44
C ARG A 378 15.98 -24.51 -4.23
N ILE A 379 16.98 -23.99 -3.52
CA ILE A 379 17.08 -22.57 -3.17
C ILE A 379 18.41 -22.04 -3.71
N ASP A 380 18.32 -21.09 -4.64
CA ASP A 380 19.46 -20.38 -5.20
C ASP A 380 19.55 -19.01 -4.49
N VAL A 381 20.51 -18.84 -3.58
CA VAL A 381 20.72 -17.59 -2.84
C VAL A 381 21.75 -16.74 -3.57
N SER A 382 21.45 -15.46 -3.74
CA SER A 382 22.36 -14.47 -4.34
C SER A 382 22.44 -13.22 -3.47
N PHE A 383 23.64 -12.71 -3.28
CA PHE A 383 23.89 -11.45 -2.60
C PHE A 383 24.00 -10.33 -3.64
N VAL A 384 23.08 -9.37 -3.58
CA VAL A 384 23.01 -8.27 -4.54
C VAL A 384 23.21 -6.93 -3.82
N PHE A 385 23.60 -5.92 -4.57
CA PHE A 385 23.80 -4.57 -4.04
C PHE A 385 22.46 -3.86 -3.81
N SER A 386 21.47 -4.11 -4.67
CA SER A 386 20.11 -3.56 -4.57
C SER A 386 19.10 -4.49 -5.24
N ILE A 387 17.85 -4.43 -4.79
CA ILE A 387 16.73 -5.09 -5.45
C ILE A 387 16.14 -4.14 -6.51
N PRO A 388 16.00 -4.59 -7.76
CA PRO A 388 15.44 -3.76 -8.83
C PRO A 388 13.99 -3.34 -8.53
N ARG A 389 13.69 -2.08 -8.86
CA ARG A 389 12.32 -1.54 -8.74
C ARG A 389 11.56 -1.72 -10.05
N GLU A 390 10.28 -2.01 -9.93
CA GLU A 390 9.37 -1.94 -11.07
C GLU A 390 9.19 -0.50 -11.56
N ALA A 391 8.61 -0.32 -12.76
CA ALA A 391 8.24 1.00 -13.27
C ALA A 391 7.30 1.78 -12.33
N SER A 392 6.57 1.05 -11.47
CA SER A 392 5.73 1.60 -10.39
C SER A 392 6.52 2.17 -9.20
N GLY A 393 7.86 2.06 -9.20
CA GLY A 393 8.73 2.43 -8.08
C GLY A 393 8.74 1.44 -6.92
N LYS A 394 7.91 0.37 -6.96
CA LYS A 394 7.78 -0.62 -5.90
C LYS A 394 8.78 -1.76 -6.07
N ILE A 395 9.12 -2.39 -4.95
CA ILE A 395 9.74 -3.71 -4.93
C ILE A 395 8.65 -4.73 -4.59
N ARG A 396 8.61 -5.85 -5.31
CA ARG A 396 7.83 -7.01 -4.88
C ARG A 396 8.74 -7.99 -4.15
N PRO A 397 8.58 -8.13 -2.84
CA PRO A 397 9.45 -9.01 -2.06
C PRO A 397 9.23 -10.50 -2.38
N VAL A 398 8.03 -10.87 -2.82
CA VAL A 398 7.70 -12.25 -3.21
C VAL A 398 7.01 -12.25 -4.56
N VAL A 399 7.54 -13.06 -5.49
CA VAL A 399 7.02 -13.23 -6.85
C VAL A 399 6.91 -14.73 -7.14
N SER A 400 5.74 -15.20 -7.55
CA SER A 400 5.60 -16.55 -8.11
C SER A 400 5.39 -16.47 -9.61
N LEU A 401 6.22 -17.18 -10.36
CA LEU A 401 6.10 -17.38 -11.81
C LEU A 401 5.30 -18.66 -12.14
N VAL A 402 4.90 -19.41 -11.10
CA VAL A 402 4.14 -20.66 -11.27
C VAL A 402 2.70 -20.30 -11.62
N PRO A 403 2.15 -20.77 -12.75
CA PRO A 403 0.77 -20.52 -13.13
C PRO A 403 -0.20 -21.00 -12.06
N ARG A 404 -1.25 -20.22 -11.81
CA ARG A 404 -2.41 -20.73 -11.07
C ARG A 404 -3.09 -21.77 -11.97
N GLY A 405 -2.97 -23.05 -11.64
CA GLY A 405 -3.87 -24.04 -12.20
C GLY A 405 -5.31 -23.61 -11.90
N GLU A 406 -6.18 -23.70 -12.87
CA GLU A 406 -7.62 -23.59 -12.66
C GLU A 406 -7.98 -24.56 -11.54
N ALA A 407 -8.65 -24.07 -10.49
CA ALA A 407 -9.25 -24.95 -9.52
C ALA A 407 -10.21 -25.82 -10.32
N ASN A 408 -10.00 -27.12 -10.35
CA ASN A 408 -10.96 -28.09 -10.86
C ASN A 408 -12.28 -27.84 -10.12
N THR A 409 -13.20 -27.14 -10.77
CA THR A 409 -14.63 -27.18 -10.44
C THR A 409 -15.17 -28.50 -11.01
N GLU A 410 -14.81 -29.63 -10.39
CA GLU A 410 -15.50 -30.89 -10.52
C GLU A 410 -15.66 -31.47 -9.11
N ASN A 411 -16.83 -31.25 -8.56
CA ASN A 411 -17.80 -32.07 -7.84
C ASN A 411 -18.65 -31.19 -6.90
#